data_fce9933eb42cf4e69b75f56a71896db8
#
_entry.id   fce9933eb42cf4e69b75f56a71896db8
#
_cell.length_a   1.000
_cell.length_b   1.000
_cell.length_c   1.000
_cell.angle_alpha   90.00
_cell.angle_beta   90.00
_cell.angle_gamma   90.00
#
_symmetry.space_group_name_H-M   'P 1'
#
loop_
_entity.id
_entity.type
_entity.pdbx_description
1 polymer ?
#
loop_
_entity_poly.entity_id
_entity_poly.type
_entity_poly.pdbx_seq_one_letter_code
_entity_poly.pdbx_strand_id
1 'polypeptide(L)'
;MKKKAIVIGSGAGGAMAAHMLASKFDVTVLEAGQAFKPFSLPLEQLAKVRKTGLYFDERMIQMLLPSMRIDKQREMIMVYGRGVGGTTTLATGNAVRADEGLKKIGINLDEEFNELFQELPITTDHQRYWSPTTKKTFEVMQQMGFDPQPMPKLLRPNKCRMCGHCSMGCPTRAKWDTRELLDGINVMTGCKVTRIDIGDGKAKRVHIEQKSSLLSLHTTHLELEADIIIVAAGGYGTPDILRASGIDCEPHLFVDPVLCVAAPMANARQQRQLLMPFVSMRDKYIISPYMDWLSFFFNHQWYKPIDGMVSLMIKLADVEQGDVHRNHMTKQLTPLDHQRLQQGVKDCREILMGMGVKEQDIFLGTLNAGHPGGMLPLSEAEAETLHSPLLPDNLYVCDASLLPQSLGLPPILTIMALAKRIARIISE
;
A
#
# COMPACT_ATOMS: atom_id res chain seq x y z
N MET A 1 10.69 30.88 17.81
CA MET A 1 11.09 29.59 17.18
C MET A 1 9.80 28.86 16.84
N LYS A 2 9.76 28.14 15.69
CA LYS A 2 8.62 27.28 15.38
C LYS A 2 8.56 26.14 16.40
N LYS A 3 7.34 25.67 16.73
CA LYS A 3 7.16 24.43 17.49
C LYS A 3 7.71 23.24 16.70
N LYS A 4 8.21 22.24 17.40
CA LYS A 4 8.77 21.02 16.78
C LYS A 4 7.69 19.98 16.57
N ALA A 5 7.67 19.35 15.39
CA ALA A 5 6.84 18.21 15.10
C ALA A 5 7.70 17.02 14.63
N ILE A 6 7.47 15.85 15.23
CA ILE A 6 8.07 14.59 14.78
C ILE A 6 6.99 13.78 14.08
N VAL A 7 7.28 13.32 12.85
CA VAL A 7 6.44 12.42 12.08
C VAL A 7 7.14 11.07 11.95
N ILE A 8 6.52 10.00 12.41
CA ILE A 8 7.06 8.65 12.44
C ILE A 8 6.53 7.89 11.24
N GLY A 9 7.36 7.69 10.23
CA GLY A 9 7.03 7.09 8.94
C GLY A 9 6.85 8.11 7.81
N SER A 10 7.30 7.74 6.62
CA SER A 10 7.31 8.58 5.42
C SER A 10 6.36 8.10 4.31
N GLY A 11 5.39 7.23 4.68
CA GLY A 11 4.36 6.70 3.78
C GLY A 11 3.30 7.73 3.40
N ALA A 12 2.14 7.26 2.91
CA ALA A 12 1.05 8.11 2.42
C ALA A 12 0.61 9.16 3.45
N GLY A 13 0.30 8.75 4.67
CA GLY A 13 -0.16 9.67 5.72
C GLY A 13 0.94 10.53 6.28
N GLY A 14 2.10 9.92 6.63
CA GLY A 14 3.20 10.66 7.26
C GLY A 14 3.81 11.73 6.34
N ALA A 15 4.01 11.43 5.05
CA ALA A 15 4.51 12.42 4.11
C ALA A 15 3.50 13.57 3.89
N MET A 16 2.20 13.26 3.81
CA MET A 16 1.16 14.29 3.69
C MET A 16 1.09 15.16 4.95
N ALA A 17 1.09 14.56 6.13
CA ALA A 17 1.10 15.31 7.39
C ALA A 17 2.33 16.19 7.52
N ALA A 18 3.52 15.67 7.21
CA ALA A 18 4.78 16.42 7.24
C ALA A 18 4.74 17.62 6.28
N HIS A 19 4.26 17.41 5.05
CA HIS A 19 4.12 18.46 4.04
C HIS A 19 3.21 19.59 4.52
N MET A 20 2.05 19.25 5.05
CA MET A 20 1.09 20.24 5.54
C MET A 20 1.61 21.03 6.74
N LEU A 21 2.28 20.36 7.67
CA LEU A 21 2.79 20.97 8.90
C LEU A 21 4.04 21.83 8.71
N ALA A 22 4.83 21.61 7.66
CA ALA A 22 6.12 22.29 7.45
C ALA A 22 6.03 23.81 7.38
N SER A 23 4.85 24.36 7.03
CA SER A 23 4.61 25.82 7.03
C SER A 23 4.62 26.42 8.44
N LYS A 24 4.07 25.70 9.44
CA LYS A 24 3.87 26.18 10.82
C LYS A 24 4.87 25.57 11.84
N PHE A 25 5.38 24.38 11.57
CA PHE A 25 6.24 23.62 12.47
C PHE A 25 7.65 23.42 11.89
N ASP A 26 8.62 23.15 12.79
CA ASP A 26 9.93 22.57 12.45
C ASP A 26 9.76 21.04 12.43
N VAL A 27 9.59 20.48 11.21
CA VAL A 27 9.19 19.09 11.02
C VAL A 27 10.41 18.20 10.80
N THR A 28 10.50 17.12 11.59
CA THR A 28 11.45 16.02 11.36
C THR A 28 10.67 14.72 11.11
N VAL A 29 10.95 14.07 9.98
CA VAL A 29 10.39 12.76 9.63
C VAL A 29 11.40 11.67 10.00
N LEU A 30 10.95 10.66 10.75
CA LEU A 30 11.73 9.48 11.14
C LEU A 30 11.31 8.30 10.29
N GLU A 31 12.18 7.83 9.39
CA GLU A 31 11.89 6.68 8.52
C GLU A 31 12.75 5.47 8.93
N ALA A 32 12.09 4.35 9.21
CA ALA A 32 12.77 3.13 9.66
C ALA A 32 13.65 2.49 8.58
N GLY A 33 13.33 2.70 7.31
CA GLY A 33 14.12 2.22 6.18
C GLY A 33 15.13 3.24 5.68
N GLN A 34 15.84 2.86 4.63
CA GLN A 34 16.80 3.73 3.95
C GLN A 34 16.15 4.50 2.80
N ALA A 35 16.93 5.36 2.12
CA ALA A 35 16.50 6.00 0.89
C ALA A 35 16.05 4.95 -0.14
N PHE A 36 14.90 5.17 -0.74
CA PHE A 36 14.34 4.24 -1.71
C PHE A 36 15.12 4.25 -3.04
N LYS A 37 15.46 3.05 -3.52
CA LYS A 37 16.05 2.85 -4.85
C LYS A 37 15.11 1.96 -5.66
N PRO A 38 14.63 2.43 -6.83
CA PRO A 38 13.77 1.62 -7.71
C PRO A 38 14.57 0.44 -8.27
N PHE A 39 13.88 -0.69 -8.43
CA PHE A 39 14.45 -1.84 -9.12
C PHE A 39 14.54 -1.54 -10.63
N SER A 40 15.72 -1.69 -11.21
CA SER A 40 16.00 -1.27 -12.59
C SER A 40 16.37 -2.43 -13.54
N LEU A 41 16.57 -3.64 -13.02
CA LEU A 41 16.87 -4.79 -13.89
C LEU A 41 15.65 -5.16 -14.75
N PRO A 42 15.84 -5.49 -16.04
CA PRO A 42 14.76 -6.00 -16.87
C PRO A 42 14.14 -7.28 -16.28
N LEU A 43 12.81 -7.33 -16.27
CA LEU A 43 12.06 -8.45 -15.68
C LEU A 43 12.32 -9.77 -16.40
N GLU A 44 12.64 -9.71 -17.70
CA GLU A 44 13.04 -10.86 -18.51
C GLU A 44 14.36 -11.49 -18.02
N GLN A 45 15.26 -10.72 -17.42
CA GLN A 45 16.50 -11.24 -16.84
C GLN A 45 16.20 -12.01 -15.55
N LEU A 46 15.33 -11.51 -14.70
CA LEU A 46 14.85 -12.26 -13.53
C LEU A 46 14.16 -13.55 -13.93
N ALA A 47 13.36 -13.53 -14.99
CA ALA A 47 12.70 -14.72 -15.51
C ALA A 47 13.71 -15.76 -16.02
N LYS A 48 14.84 -15.36 -16.60
CA LYS A 48 15.92 -16.28 -17.01
C LYS A 48 16.60 -16.93 -15.81
N VAL A 49 16.92 -16.16 -14.76
CA VAL A 49 17.52 -16.69 -13.52
C VAL A 49 16.58 -17.70 -12.87
N ARG A 50 15.28 -17.42 -12.85
CA ARG A 50 14.27 -18.34 -12.31
C ARG A 50 14.24 -19.70 -13.03
N LYS A 51 14.44 -19.73 -14.35
CA LYS A 51 14.50 -20.97 -15.16
C LYS A 51 15.63 -21.91 -14.73
N THR A 52 16.65 -21.44 -14.03
CA THR A 52 17.74 -22.26 -13.51
C THR A 52 17.37 -23.10 -12.28
N GLY A 53 16.13 -22.99 -11.78
CA GLY A 53 15.68 -23.67 -10.57
C GLY A 53 16.10 -22.99 -9.26
N LEU A 54 16.79 -21.86 -9.33
CA LEU A 54 17.07 -21.01 -8.17
C LEU A 54 15.75 -20.37 -7.71
N TYR A 55 15.25 -20.88 -6.60
CA TYR A 55 14.09 -20.32 -5.92
C TYR A 55 14.50 -19.04 -5.22
N PHE A 56 13.78 -17.96 -5.47
CA PHE A 56 13.91 -16.77 -4.66
C PHE A 56 13.16 -17.00 -3.34
N ASP A 57 13.89 -17.20 -2.27
CA ASP A 57 13.31 -17.08 -0.94
C ASP A 57 13.12 -15.59 -0.58
N GLU A 58 12.37 -15.31 0.48
CA GLU A 58 12.08 -13.95 0.92
C GLU A 58 13.33 -13.12 1.23
N ARG A 59 14.41 -13.74 1.72
CA ARG A 59 15.66 -13.07 2.06
C ARG A 59 16.37 -12.59 0.79
N MET A 60 16.37 -13.42 -0.25
CA MET A 60 16.94 -13.04 -1.55
C MET A 60 16.14 -11.92 -2.20
N ILE A 61 14.80 -11.95 -2.11
CA ILE A 61 13.95 -10.89 -2.65
C ILE A 61 14.17 -9.60 -1.87
N GLN A 62 14.25 -9.65 -0.54
CA GLN A 62 14.56 -8.47 0.28
C GLN A 62 15.95 -7.90 0.01
N MET A 63 16.92 -8.74 -0.37
CA MET A 63 18.25 -8.29 -0.77
C MET A 63 18.24 -7.58 -2.13
N LEU A 64 17.42 -8.04 -3.08
CA LEU A 64 17.21 -7.42 -4.39
C LEU A 64 16.33 -6.15 -4.29
N LEU A 65 15.37 -6.15 -3.39
CA LEU A 65 14.38 -5.10 -3.15
C LEU A 65 14.44 -4.66 -1.67
N PRO A 66 15.48 -3.95 -1.24
CA PRO A 66 15.74 -3.68 0.17
C PRO A 66 14.66 -2.83 0.86
N SER A 67 13.83 -2.13 0.10
CA SER A 67 12.68 -1.40 0.62
C SER A 67 11.39 -2.22 0.68
N MET A 68 11.39 -3.48 0.22
CA MET A 68 10.28 -4.40 0.33
C MET A 68 10.45 -5.27 1.58
N ARG A 69 9.41 -5.43 2.35
CA ARG A 69 9.32 -6.38 3.45
C ARG A 69 8.28 -7.43 3.12
N ILE A 70 8.64 -8.66 3.39
CA ILE A 70 7.81 -9.84 3.14
C ILE A 70 7.69 -10.57 4.47
N ASP A 71 6.45 -10.82 4.88
CA ASP A 71 6.11 -11.61 6.06
C ASP A 71 5.18 -12.75 5.63
N LYS A 72 5.63 -13.99 5.78
CA LYS A 72 4.86 -15.17 5.42
C LYS A 72 3.96 -15.55 6.58
N GLN A 73 2.67 -15.42 6.37
CA GLN A 73 1.63 -15.94 7.23
C GLN A 73 1.20 -17.34 6.79
N ARG A 74 0.39 -18.01 7.60
CA ARG A 74 -0.07 -19.38 7.32
C ARG A 74 -0.79 -19.49 5.97
N GLU A 75 -1.63 -18.53 5.63
CA GLU A 75 -2.49 -18.57 4.43
C GLU A 75 -2.05 -17.61 3.35
N MET A 76 -1.30 -16.55 3.69
CA MET A 76 -0.97 -15.48 2.75
C MET A 76 0.42 -14.90 2.98
N ILE A 77 0.90 -14.18 1.98
CA ILE A 77 2.14 -13.41 2.06
C ILE A 77 1.78 -11.94 2.26
N MET A 78 2.27 -11.36 3.34
CA MET A 78 2.15 -9.92 3.60
C MET A 78 3.31 -9.16 3.00
N VAL A 79 3.03 -8.04 2.31
CA VAL A 79 4.05 -7.19 1.70
C VAL A 79 3.81 -5.74 2.05
N TYR A 80 4.87 -5.05 2.47
CA TYR A 80 4.81 -3.60 2.74
C TYR A 80 6.15 -2.94 2.42
N GLY A 81 6.09 -1.63 2.19
CA GLY A 81 7.27 -0.80 1.93
C GLY A 81 7.90 -0.32 3.23
N ARG A 82 9.24 -0.42 3.33
CA ARG A 82 10.06 0.15 4.39
C ARG A 82 11.24 0.91 3.78
N GLY A 83 11.14 2.22 3.77
CA GLY A 83 12.06 3.16 3.15
C GLY A 83 11.35 4.46 2.83
N VAL A 84 12.08 5.49 2.48
CA VAL A 84 11.49 6.81 2.20
C VAL A 84 10.39 6.70 1.13
N GLY A 85 9.19 7.15 1.47
CA GLY A 85 7.97 7.03 0.69
C GLY A 85 7.10 5.81 1.05
N GLY A 86 7.59 4.91 1.91
CA GLY A 86 6.84 3.74 2.41
C GLY A 86 6.28 2.88 1.28
N THR A 87 5.11 2.28 1.51
CA THR A 87 4.44 1.40 0.52
C THR A 87 4.03 2.13 -0.77
N THR A 88 3.92 3.47 -0.79
CA THR A 88 3.58 4.22 -2.01
C THR A 88 4.59 4.02 -3.13
N THR A 89 5.86 3.77 -2.79
CA THR A 89 6.92 3.48 -3.76
C THR A 89 6.73 2.14 -4.47
N LEU A 90 6.12 1.17 -3.78
CA LEU A 90 5.84 -0.19 -4.27
C LEU A 90 4.40 -0.37 -4.79
N ALA A 91 3.53 0.61 -4.58
CA ALA A 91 2.15 0.57 -5.08
C ALA A 91 2.09 0.82 -6.59
N THR A 92 0.97 0.45 -7.22
CA THR A 92 0.76 0.62 -8.66
C THR A 92 0.35 2.04 -9.06
N GLY A 93 0.29 2.97 -8.11
CA GLY A 93 -0.07 4.37 -8.34
C GLY A 93 -1.55 4.61 -8.60
N ASN A 94 -2.42 3.80 -8.02
CA ASN A 94 -3.87 4.01 -8.13
C ASN A 94 -4.32 5.17 -7.24
N ALA A 95 -5.24 6.00 -7.76
CA ALA A 95 -5.80 7.18 -7.11
C ALA A 95 -7.32 7.09 -6.98
N VAL A 96 -7.80 5.97 -6.48
CA VAL A 96 -9.23 5.75 -6.26
C VAL A 96 -9.65 6.39 -4.94
N ARG A 97 -10.79 7.05 -4.96
CA ARG A 97 -11.46 7.51 -3.75
C ARG A 97 -12.17 6.31 -3.08
N ALA A 98 -11.88 6.06 -1.82
CA ALA A 98 -12.40 4.94 -1.05
C ALA A 98 -12.72 5.39 0.39
N ASP A 99 -13.76 6.20 0.56
CA ASP A 99 -14.12 6.84 1.83
C ASP A 99 -15.54 6.49 2.31
N GLU A 100 -16.20 5.51 1.72
CA GLU A 100 -17.57 5.14 2.12
C GLU A 100 -17.68 4.75 3.60
N GLY A 101 -16.69 4.04 4.13
CA GLY A 101 -16.63 3.67 5.54
C GLY A 101 -16.52 4.89 6.47
N LEU A 102 -15.72 5.87 6.06
CA LEU A 102 -15.56 7.14 6.80
C LEU A 102 -16.85 7.98 6.73
N LYS A 103 -17.49 8.05 5.57
CA LYS A 103 -18.78 8.77 5.43
C LYS A 103 -19.89 8.18 6.30
N LYS A 104 -19.93 6.86 6.46
CA LYS A 104 -20.93 6.19 7.31
C LYS A 104 -20.83 6.60 8.78
N ILE A 105 -19.64 6.97 9.24
CA ILE A 105 -19.39 7.46 10.59
C ILE A 105 -19.30 9.00 10.65
N GLY A 106 -19.82 9.70 9.64
CA GLY A 106 -19.92 11.17 9.63
C GLY A 106 -18.66 11.91 9.16
N ILE A 107 -17.59 11.22 8.79
CA ILE A 107 -16.36 11.87 8.31
C ILE A 107 -16.46 12.14 6.81
N ASN A 108 -16.58 13.41 6.44
CA ASN A 108 -16.59 13.87 5.05
C ASN A 108 -15.25 14.51 4.68
N LEU A 109 -14.55 13.94 3.70
CA LEU A 109 -13.27 14.38 3.17
C LEU A 109 -13.38 14.95 1.74
N ASP A 110 -14.55 15.44 1.32
CA ASP A 110 -14.78 15.95 -0.04
C ASP A 110 -13.82 17.08 -0.41
N GLU A 111 -13.54 17.98 0.52
CA GLU A 111 -12.61 19.10 0.33
C GLU A 111 -11.18 18.58 0.07
N GLU A 112 -10.67 17.69 0.92
CA GLU A 112 -9.33 17.14 0.79
C GLU A 112 -9.16 16.32 -0.49
N PHE A 113 -10.17 15.55 -0.88
CA PHE A 113 -10.14 14.85 -2.16
C PHE A 113 -10.10 15.81 -3.35
N ASN A 114 -10.93 16.86 -3.35
CA ASN A 114 -10.94 17.85 -4.41
C ASN A 114 -9.58 18.53 -4.57
N GLU A 115 -8.94 18.90 -3.47
CA GLU A 115 -7.58 19.47 -3.49
C GLU A 115 -6.56 18.47 -4.00
N LEU A 116 -6.56 17.22 -3.53
CA LEU A 116 -5.64 16.19 -3.99
C LEU A 116 -5.79 15.91 -5.50
N PHE A 117 -7.02 15.95 -6.03
CA PHE A 117 -7.25 15.81 -7.47
C PHE A 117 -6.69 17.00 -8.28
N GLN A 118 -6.58 18.18 -7.69
CA GLN A 118 -5.98 19.36 -8.34
C GLN A 118 -4.46 19.41 -8.20
N GLU A 119 -3.94 19.04 -7.02
CA GLU A 119 -2.52 19.16 -6.67
C GLU A 119 -1.65 18.03 -7.25
N LEU A 120 -2.23 16.81 -7.37
CA LEU A 120 -1.47 15.62 -7.76
C LEU A 120 -1.65 15.28 -9.25
N PRO A 121 -0.67 14.64 -9.88
CA PRO A 121 -0.76 14.22 -11.28
C PRO A 121 -1.68 13.01 -11.44
N ILE A 122 -2.96 13.19 -11.15
CA ILE A 122 -3.99 12.15 -11.29
C ILE A 122 -4.58 12.21 -12.70
N THR A 123 -4.65 11.06 -13.36
CA THR A 123 -5.19 10.96 -14.72
C THR A 123 -5.89 9.63 -14.98
N THR A 124 -6.93 9.66 -15.81
CA THR A 124 -7.55 8.49 -16.45
C THR A 124 -7.18 8.38 -17.93
N ASP A 125 -6.50 9.41 -18.49
CA ASP A 125 -6.07 9.43 -19.90
C ASP A 125 -4.78 8.64 -20.10
N HIS A 126 -4.88 7.31 -20.00
CA HIS A 126 -3.78 6.38 -20.23
C HIS A 126 -4.17 5.18 -21.11
N GLN A 127 -5.36 5.16 -21.68
CA GLN A 127 -5.85 4.04 -22.51
C GLN A 127 -4.98 3.82 -23.76
N ARG A 128 -4.37 4.89 -24.31
CA ARG A 128 -3.43 4.81 -25.43
C ARG A 128 -2.19 3.94 -25.14
N TYR A 129 -1.86 3.75 -23.84
CA TYR A 129 -0.73 2.93 -23.41
C TYR A 129 -1.13 1.48 -23.09
N TRP A 130 -2.39 1.10 -23.29
CA TRP A 130 -2.84 -0.26 -23.02
C TRP A 130 -2.34 -1.20 -24.11
N SER A 131 -1.86 -2.37 -23.71
CA SER A 131 -1.49 -3.43 -24.65
C SER A 131 -2.73 -3.96 -25.40
N PRO A 132 -2.55 -4.62 -26.54
CA PRO A 132 -3.67 -5.29 -27.23
C PRO A 132 -4.41 -6.26 -26.33
N THR A 133 -3.70 -7.02 -25.50
CA THR A 133 -4.31 -7.94 -24.52
C THR A 133 -5.18 -7.20 -23.53
N THR A 134 -4.71 -6.07 -22.99
CA THR A 134 -5.47 -5.24 -22.06
C THR A 134 -6.74 -4.69 -22.69
N LYS A 135 -6.67 -4.19 -23.92
CA LYS A 135 -7.85 -3.72 -24.67
C LYS A 135 -8.86 -4.84 -24.89
N LYS A 136 -8.38 -6.00 -25.34
CA LYS A 136 -9.22 -7.19 -25.48
C LYS A 136 -9.87 -7.61 -24.17
N THR A 137 -9.13 -7.60 -23.06
CA THR A 137 -9.69 -7.93 -21.72
C THR A 137 -10.81 -6.94 -21.34
N PHE A 138 -10.58 -5.65 -21.58
CA PHE A 138 -11.57 -4.60 -21.32
C PHE A 138 -12.86 -4.83 -22.13
N GLU A 139 -12.73 -5.08 -23.45
CA GLU A 139 -13.86 -5.34 -24.35
C GLU A 139 -14.63 -6.59 -23.96
N VAL A 140 -13.95 -7.69 -23.63
CA VAL A 140 -14.58 -8.93 -23.16
C VAL A 140 -15.35 -8.68 -21.86
N MET A 141 -14.74 -7.98 -20.91
CA MET A 141 -15.41 -7.64 -19.65
C MET A 141 -16.65 -6.77 -19.85
N GLN A 142 -16.60 -5.79 -20.78
CA GLN A 142 -17.77 -4.98 -21.14
C GLN A 142 -18.89 -5.84 -21.75
N GLN A 143 -18.58 -6.73 -22.69
CA GLN A 143 -19.53 -7.62 -23.35
C GLN A 143 -20.19 -8.58 -22.33
N MET A 144 -19.47 -8.98 -21.29
CA MET A 144 -19.96 -9.86 -20.23
C MET A 144 -20.68 -9.11 -19.09
N GLY A 145 -20.81 -7.78 -19.15
CA GLY A 145 -21.52 -6.98 -18.13
C GLY A 145 -20.71 -6.74 -16.85
N PHE A 146 -19.39 -6.82 -16.90
CA PHE A 146 -18.52 -6.51 -15.75
C PHE A 146 -18.28 -5.01 -15.53
N ASP A 147 -18.69 -4.15 -16.45
CA ASP A 147 -18.55 -2.68 -16.39
C ASP A 147 -17.15 -2.19 -15.97
N PRO A 148 -16.09 -2.53 -16.72
CA PRO A 148 -14.75 -2.07 -16.41
C PRO A 148 -14.60 -0.56 -16.65
N GLN A 149 -13.95 0.13 -15.71
CA GLN A 149 -13.68 1.56 -15.77
C GLN A 149 -12.17 1.84 -15.76
N PRO A 150 -11.65 2.81 -16.54
CA PRO A 150 -10.26 3.21 -16.47
C PRO A 150 -9.87 3.59 -15.04
N MET A 151 -8.76 3.03 -14.53
CA MET A 151 -8.27 3.28 -13.18
C MET A 151 -7.67 4.69 -13.08
N PRO A 152 -8.13 5.58 -12.20
CA PRO A 152 -7.42 6.82 -11.94
C PRO A 152 -6.00 6.54 -11.41
N LYS A 153 -4.99 7.20 -11.98
CA LYS A 153 -3.57 6.94 -11.71
C LYS A 153 -2.82 8.19 -11.27
N LEU A 154 -2.02 8.06 -10.24
CA LEU A 154 -0.93 8.99 -9.89
C LEU A 154 0.19 8.82 -10.90
N LEU A 155 0.06 9.43 -12.07
CA LEU A 155 0.90 9.15 -13.24
C LEU A 155 1.13 10.39 -14.09
N ARG A 156 2.36 10.54 -14.58
CA ARG A 156 2.74 11.42 -15.68
C ARG A 156 2.93 10.57 -16.95
N PRO A 157 1.90 10.45 -17.80
CA PRO A 157 1.91 9.49 -18.92
C PRO A 157 3.09 9.69 -19.88
N ASN A 158 3.50 10.94 -20.14
CA ASN A 158 4.61 11.29 -21.02
C ASN A 158 5.98 10.76 -20.54
N LYS A 159 6.13 10.41 -19.26
CA LYS A 159 7.34 9.80 -18.69
C LYS A 159 7.26 8.27 -18.61
N CYS A 160 6.09 7.67 -18.86
CA CYS A 160 5.89 6.23 -18.72
C CYS A 160 6.51 5.47 -19.91
N ARG A 161 7.33 4.46 -19.61
CA ARG A 161 7.97 3.56 -20.59
C ARG A 161 7.29 2.19 -20.68
N MET A 162 6.15 2.01 -20.05
CA MET A 162 5.40 0.74 -20.03
C MET A 162 6.27 -0.47 -19.62
N CYS A 163 7.16 -0.26 -18.67
CA CYS A 163 8.12 -1.29 -18.24
C CYS A 163 7.55 -2.31 -17.24
N GLY A 164 6.32 -2.12 -16.73
CA GLY A 164 5.70 -3.01 -15.75
C GLY A 164 6.27 -2.94 -14.32
N HIS A 165 7.22 -2.04 -14.03
CA HIS A 165 7.88 -1.92 -12.73
C HIS A 165 7.11 -1.12 -11.67
N CYS A 166 5.82 -0.83 -11.89
CA CYS A 166 5.07 0.06 -10.97
C CYS A 166 5.12 -0.41 -9.51
N SER A 167 5.00 -1.73 -9.27
CA SER A 167 5.02 -2.33 -7.93
C SER A 167 6.42 -2.67 -7.40
N MET A 168 7.49 -2.28 -8.11
CA MET A 168 8.88 -2.44 -7.68
C MET A 168 9.63 -1.09 -7.65
N GLY A 169 8.88 0.01 -7.69
CA GLY A 169 9.39 1.36 -7.86
C GLY A 169 9.53 1.76 -9.34
N CYS A 170 9.07 2.95 -9.67
CA CYS A 170 9.11 3.44 -11.03
C CYS A 170 10.49 4.05 -11.36
N PRO A 171 11.30 3.45 -12.25
CA PRO A 171 12.66 3.95 -12.54
C PRO A 171 12.67 5.29 -13.27
N THR A 172 11.56 5.66 -13.95
CA THR A 172 11.44 6.91 -14.70
C THR A 172 10.74 8.03 -13.92
N ARG A 173 10.29 7.76 -12.69
CA ARG A 173 9.43 8.67 -11.91
C ARG A 173 8.16 9.09 -12.68
N ALA A 174 7.69 8.29 -13.62
CA ALA A 174 6.39 8.48 -14.26
C ALA A 174 5.25 8.29 -13.27
N LYS A 175 5.33 7.21 -12.47
CA LYS A 175 4.46 7.03 -11.31
C LYS A 175 4.90 7.99 -10.22
N TRP A 176 3.97 8.81 -9.75
CA TRP A 176 4.17 9.66 -8.58
C TRP A 176 4.14 8.82 -7.29
N ASP A 177 4.89 9.23 -6.30
CA ASP A 177 4.84 8.70 -4.94
C ASP A 177 5.18 9.80 -3.92
N THR A 178 4.93 9.53 -2.65
CA THR A 178 4.98 10.52 -1.57
C THR A 178 6.35 11.11 -1.28
N ARG A 179 7.42 10.62 -1.88
CA ARG A 179 8.75 11.23 -1.77
C ARG A 179 8.76 12.67 -2.29
N GLU A 180 7.87 13.00 -3.24
CA GLU A 180 7.76 14.37 -3.77
C GLU A 180 7.19 15.36 -2.74
N LEU A 181 6.42 14.89 -1.75
CA LEU A 181 5.92 15.72 -0.64
C LEU A 181 6.97 16.04 0.42
N LEU A 182 8.08 15.30 0.41
CA LEU A 182 9.15 15.42 1.41
C LEU A 182 10.28 16.35 0.95
N ASP A 183 10.18 16.94 -0.23
CA ASP A 183 11.19 17.85 -0.75
C ASP A 183 11.31 19.08 0.19
N GLY A 184 12.54 19.33 0.69
CA GLY A 184 12.83 20.41 1.65
C GLY A 184 12.51 20.08 3.12
N ILE A 185 11.99 18.89 3.43
CA ILE A 185 11.70 18.44 4.80
C ILE A 185 12.88 17.61 5.33
N ASN A 186 13.21 17.76 6.61
CA ASN A 186 14.24 16.95 7.26
C ASN A 186 13.77 15.51 7.43
N VAL A 187 14.39 14.57 6.70
CA VAL A 187 14.08 13.13 6.78
C VAL A 187 15.28 12.35 7.30
N MET A 188 15.16 11.79 8.49
CA MET A 188 16.16 10.92 9.10
C MET A 188 15.86 9.46 8.73
N THR A 189 16.75 8.82 7.99
CA THR A 189 16.61 7.43 7.54
C THR A 189 17.29 6.43 8.46
N GLY A 190 16.86 5.16 8.41
CA GLY A 190 17.37 4.11 9.29
C GLY A 190 16.92 4.27 10.75
N CYS A 191 15.96 5.12 11.01
CA CYS A 191 15.46 5.50 12.33
C CYS A 191 14.19 4.71 12.68
N LYS A 192 14.35 3.54 13.31
CA LYS A 192 13.22 2.75 13.79
C LYS A 192 12.78 3.29 15.15
N VAL A 193 11.61 3.89 15.20
CA VAL A 193 10.98 4.25 16.47
C VAL A 193 10.50 2.98 17.15
N THR A 194 10.81 2.84 18.44
CA THR A 194 10.47 1.65 19.26
C THR A 194 9.35 1.93 20.25
N ARG A 195 9.29 3.14 20.80
CA ARG A 195 8.24 3.58 21.73
C ARG A 195 8.24 5.09 21.90
N ILE A 196 7.19 5.60 22.52
CA ILE A 196 7.00 7.01 22.87
C ILE A 196 6.80 7.07 24.39
N ASP A 197 7.53 7.93 25.09
CA ASP A 197 7.30 8.18 26.51
C ASP A 197 6.10 9.11 26.68
N ILE A 198 5.14 8.64 27.46
CA ILE A 198 3.94 9.39 27.83
C ILE A 198 4.00 9.71 29.32
N GLY A 199 3.80 10.98 29.68
CA GLY A 199 3.79 11.41 31.07
C GLY A 199 2.96 12.69 31.23
N ASP A 200 2.23 12.81 32.32
CA ASP A 200 1.30 13.93 32.60
C ASP A 200 0.30 14.19 31.46
N GLY A 201 -0.22 13.10 30.87
CA GLY A 201 -1.20 13.17 29.77
C GLY A 201 -0.63 13.65 28.42
N LYS A 202 0.70 13.71 28.27
CA LYS A 202 1.37 14.16 27.03
C LYS A 202 2.42 13.18 26.55
N ALA A 203 2.55 13.06 25.24
CA ALA A 203 3.70 12.43 24.59
C ALA A 203 4.90 13.38 24.68
N LYS A 204 6.00 12.92 25.26
CA LYS A 204 7.17 13.75 25.58
C LYS A 204 8.37 13.46 24.70
N ARG A 205 8.65 12.16 24.45
CA ARG A 205 9.90 11.71 23.86
C ARG A 205 9.71 10.47 22.97
N VAL A 206 10.45 10.43 21.89
CA VAL A 206 10.46 9.31 20.93
C VAL A 206 11.79 8.56 21.08
N HIS A 207 11.74 7.24 21.31
CA HIS A 207 12.91 6.38 21.37
C HIS A 207 13.19 5.76 20.01
N ILE A 208 14.42 5.85 19.55
CA ILE A 208 14.84 5.52 18.18
C ILE A 208 16.02 4.55 18.23
N GLU A 209 15.93 3.48 17.48
CA GLU A 209 17.07 2.65 17.07
C GLU A 209 17.49 3.09 15.67
N GLN A 210 18.69 3.67 15.55
CA GLN A 210 19.23 4.12 14.28
C GLN A 210 20.31 3.19 13.75
N LYS A 211 20.20 2.84 12.46
CA LYS A 211 21.22 2.10 11.69
C LYS A 211 21.65 2.91 10.48
N SER A 212 22.96 3.14 10.34
CA SER A 212 23.53 3.90 9.22
C SER A 212 23.33 3.24 7.86
N SER A 213 23.21 1.90 7.83
CA SER A 213 22.93 1.11 6.63
C SER A 213 22.20 -0.18 6.98
N LEU A 214 21.62 -0.86 5.97
CA LEU A 214 20.99 -2.19 6.16
C LEU A 214 21.96 -3.27 6.67
N LEU A 215 23.23 -3.14 6.34
CA LEU A 215 24.29 -4.08 6.74
C LEU A 215 25.01 -3.67 8.03
N SER A 216 24.66 -2.52 8.61
CA SER A 216 25.29 -2.04 9.86
C SER A 216 24.95 -2.97 11.02
N LEU A 217 25.99 -3.48 11.66
CA LEU A 217 25.88 -4.22 12.92
C LEU A 217 25.72 -3.30 14.14
N HIS A 218 26.12 -2.02 14.01
CA HIS A 218 25.97 -1.04 15.06
C HIS A 218 24.60 -0.37 15.02
N THR A 219 23.94 -0.35 16.17
CA THR A 219 22.70 0.39 16.41
C THR A 219 23.00 1.51 17.39
N THR A 220 22.66 2.73 17.02
CA THR A 220 22.72 3.90 17.90
C THR A 220 21.34 4.13 18.49
N HIS A 221 21.26 4.37 19.78
CA HIS A 221 20.02 4.74 20.47
C HIS A 221 19.94 6.26 20.56
N LEU A 222 18.86 6.84 20.08
CA LEU A 222 18.59 8.26 20.10
C LEU A 222 17.26 8.52 20.79
N GLU A 223 17.15 9.69 21.38
CA GLU A 223 15.91 10.21 21.94
C GLU A 223 15.67 11.61 21.38
N LEU A 224 14.44 11.87 20.93
CA LEU A 224 14.04 13.19 20.42
C LEU A 224 12.76 13.63 21.12
N GLU A 225 12.69 14.94 21.41
CA GLU A 225 11.54 15.61 22.00
C GLU A 225 10.87 16.51 20.96
N ALA A 226 9.54 16.57 21.00
CA ALA A 226 8.75 17.44 20.15
C ALA A 226 7.48 17.93 20.87
N ASP A 227 6.92 19.03 20.39
CA ASP A 227 5.64 19.56 20.86
C ASP A 227 4.46 18.74 20.33
N ILE A 228 4.60 18.20 19.11
CA ILE A 228 3.61 17.34 18.45
C ILE A 228 4.31 16.09 17.93
N ILE A 229 3.69 14.93 18.12
CA ILE A 229 4.17 13.66 17.59
C ILE A 229 3.05 13.03 16.73
N ILE A 230 3.41 12.61 15.51
CA ILE A 230 2.49 11.95 14.58
C ILE A 230 3.02 10.55 14.29
N VAL A 231 2.24 9.52 14.59
CA VAL A 231 2.54 8.14 14.24
C VAL A 231 1.87 7.83 12.90
N ALA A 232 2.68 7.51 11.90
CA ALA A 232 2.27 7.16 10.54
C ALA A 232 3.11 5.99 10.00
N ALA A 233 3.39 5.03 10.88
CA ALA A 233 4.22 3.86 10.59
C ALA A 233 3.48 2.76 9.81
N GLY A 234 2.24 3.05 9.37
CA GLY A 234 1.35 2.16 8.65
C GLY A 234 0.70 1.11 9.56
N GLY A 235 -0.34 0.43 9.04
CA GLY A 235 -1.10 -0.54 9.82
C GLY A 235 -0.29 -1.73 10.38
N TYR A 236 0.98 -1.85 10.01
CA TYR A 236 1.90 -2.83 10.58
C TYR A 236 2.76 -2.22 11.73
N GLY A 237 3.27 -1.01 11.55
CA GLY A 237 4.20 -0.41 12.53
C GLY A 237 3.52 0.42 13.61
N THR A 238 2.42 1.08 13.29
CA THR A 238 1.70 1.95 14.22
C THR A 238 1.18 1.21 15.45
N PRO A 239 0.49 0.04 15.34
CA PRO A 239 0.04 -0.70 16.51
C PRO A 239 1.19 -1.13 17.44
N ASP A 240 2.32 -1.54 16.88
CA ASP A 240 3.48 -1.93 17.67
C ASP A 240 4.06 -0.77 18.49
N ILE A 241 4.19 0.40 17.87
CA ILE A 241 4.68 1.61 18.55
C ILE A 241 3.72 2.04 19.66
N LEU A 242 2.41 2.07 19.38
CA LEU A 242 1.40 2.47 20.36
C LEU A 242 1.37 1.52 21.56
N ARG A 243 1.35 0.21 21.33
CA ARG A 243 1.38 -0.79 22.40
C ARG A 243 2.67 -0.74 23.24
N ALA A 244 3.82 -0.56 22.60
CA ALA A 244 5.09 -0.36 23.31
C ALA A 244 5.12 0.93 24.12
N SER A 245 4.22 1.87 23.85
CA SER A 245 4.04 3.14 24.56
C SER A 245 2.93 3.09 25.62
N GLY A 246 2.32 1.91 25.85
CA GLY A 246 1.26 1.72 26.83
C GLY A 246 -0.14 2.08 26.32
N ILE A 247 -0.33 2.22 25.01
CA ILE A 247 -1.63 2.47 24.36
C ILE A 247 -2.10 1.19 23.70
N ASP A 248 -3.23 0.66 24.12
CA ASP A 248 -3.81 -0.54 23.53
C ASP A 248 -4.44 -0.25 22.17
N CYS A 249 -4.31 -1.21 21.27
CA CYS A 249 -4.95 -1.20 19.94
C CYS A 249 -5.91 -2.39 19.83
N GLU A 250 -7.00 -2.19 19.12
CA GLU A 250 -8.01 -3.22 18.91
C GLU A 250 -7.49 -4.31 17.95
N PRO A 251 -7.88 -5.60 18.17
CA PRO A 251 -7.57 -6.67 17.23
C PRO A 251 -8.52 -6.63 16.01
N HIS A 252 -8.57 -5.48 15.33
CA HIS A 252 -9.49 -5.12 14.25
C HIS A 252 -8.76 -5.01 12.90
N LEU A 253 -7.80 -5.91 12.64
CA LEU A 253 -6.95 -5.87 11.47
C LEU A 253 -7.68 -6.30 10.20
N PHE A 254 -7.65 -5.46 9.17
CA PHE A 254 -7.89 -5.83 7.79
C PHE A 254 -6.60 -5.73 6.96
N VAL A 255 -6.56 -6.36 5.76
CA VAL A 255 -5.36 -6.39 4.93
C VAL A 255 -5.62 -6.24 3.43
N ASP A 256 -6.87 -6.25 2.98
CA ASP A 256 -7.29 -6.21 1.58
C ASP A 256 -6.59 -7.30 0.73
N PRO A 257 -6.85 -8.59 0.97
CA PRO A 257 -6.11 -9.67 0.32
C PRO A 257 -6.30 -9.69 -1.20
N VAL A 258 -5.25 -10.11 -1.88
CA VAL A 258 -5.14 -10.19 -3.33
C VAL A 258 -4.88 -11.62 -3.74
N LEU A 259 -5.67 -12.12 -4.70
CA LEU A 259 -5.45 -13.39 -5.37
C LEU A 259 -5.51 -13.17 -6.89
N CYS A 260 -4.51 -13.67 -7.61
CA CYS A 260 -4.50 -13.63 -9.05
C CYS A 260 -4.97 -14.94 -9.67
N VAL A 261 -5.74 -14.83 -10.75
CA VAL A 261 -6.14 -15.93 -11.62
C VAL A 261 -5.43 -15.74 -12.96
N ALA A 262 -4.64 -16.70 -13.39
CA ALA A 262 -3.77 -16.56 -14.54
C ALA A 262 -3.89 -17.73 -15.52
N ALA A 263 -3.47 -17.49 -16.75
CA ALA A 263 -3.41 -18.51 -17.79
C ALA A 263 -2.34 -18.22 -18.83
N PRO A 264 -1.82 -19.23 -19.56
CA PRO A 264 -0.99 -19.02 -20.72
C PRO A 264 -1.78 -18.31 -21.82
N MET A 265 -1.18 -17.30 -22.43
CA MET A 265 -1.69 -16.62 -23.59
C MET A 265 -0.53 -16.11 -24.44
N ALA A 266 -0.37 -16.65 -25.63
CA ALA A 266 0.73 -16.26 -26.52
C ALA A 266 0.71 -14.75 -26.78
N ASN A 267 1.87 -14.11 -26.69
CA ASN A 267 2.05 -12.69 -26.93
C ASN A 267 1.23 -11.74 -26.03
N ALA A 268 0.80 -12.18 -24.85
CA ALA A 268 0.04 -11.36 -23.91
C ALA A 268 0.78 -10.09 -23.50
N ARG A 269 2.10 -10.18 -23.25
CA ARG A 269 2.99 -9.05 -22.90
C ARG A 269 2.47 -8.18 -21.76
N GLN A 270 1.70 -8.77 -20.84
CA GLN A 270 1.07 -8.04 -19.73
C GLN A 270 2.10 -7.42 -18.77
N GLN A 271 3.33 -7.93 -18.73
CA GLN A 271 4.43 -7.36 -17.95
C GLN A 271 4.97 -6.04 -18.54
N ARG A 272 4.61 -5.68 -19.79
CA ARG A 272 5.07 -4.47 -20.47
C ARG A 272 3.95 -3.45 -20.63
N GLN A 273 3.33 -3.09 -19.51
CA GLN A 273 2.24 -2.10 -19.51
C GLN A 273 2.08 -1.47 -18.13
N LEU A 274 1.14 -0.54 -18.01
CA LEU A 274 0.66 -0.08 -16.71
C LEU A 274 0.01 -1.23 -15.96
N LEU A 275 0.36 -1.41 -14.69
CA LEU A 275 -0.33 -2.36 -13.81
C LEU A 275 -1.67 -1.76 -13.38
N MET A 276 -2.71 -2.60 -13.31
CA MET A 276 -4.07 -2.19 -12.98
C MET A 276 -4.57 -1.03 -13.87
N PRO A 277 -4.62 -1.20 -15.20
CA PRO A 277 -5.01 -0.12 -16.12
C PRO A 277 -6.49 0.25 -16.02
N PHE A 278 -7.33 -0.67 -15.59
CA PHE A 278 -8.76 -0.48 -15.35
C PHE A 278 -9.23 -1.39 -14.21
N VAL A 279 -10.41 -1.14 -13.71
CA VAL A 279 -11.02 -1.87 -12.61
C VAL A 279 -12.48 -2.16 -12.91
N SER A 280 -12.95 -3.35 -12.56
CA SER A 280 -14.38 -3.68 -12.44
C SER A 280 -14.72 -3.78 -10.95
N MET A 281 -15.70 -2.99 -10.54
CA MET A 281 -16.18 -2.95 -9.15
C MET A 281 -17.23 -4.03 -8.94
N ARG A 282 -17.08 -4.84 -7.89
CA ARG A 282 -18.06 -5.82 -7.43
C ARG A 282 -18.45 -5.48 -6.00
N ASP A 283 -19.41 -6.19 -5.42
CA ASP A 283 -19.93 -5.85 -4.08
C ASP A 283 -18.82 -5.73 -3.02
N LYS A 284 -17.97 -6.75 -2.88
CA LYS A 284 -16.91 -6.79 -1.85
C LYS A 284 -15.52 -7.08 -2.41
N TYR A 285 -15.33 -6.98 -3.71
CA TYR A 285 -14.03 -7.13 -4.37
C TYR A 285 -13.99 -6.36 -5.68
N ILE A 286 -12.77 -6.18 -6.17
CA ILE A 286 -12.53 -5.65 -7.50
C ILE A 286 -11.78 -6.65 -8.36
N ILE A 287 -11.95 -6.54 -9.69
CA ILE A 287 -11.17 -7.28 -10.68
C ILE A 287 -10.39 -6.30 -11.54
N SER A 288 -9.10 -6.57 -11.75
CA SER A 288 -8.23 -5.73 -12.57
C SER A 288 -7.13 -6.57 -13.24
N PRO A 289 -6.67 -6.25 -14.45
CA PRO A 289 -5.45 -6.86 -15.00
C PRO A 289 -4.24 -6.53 -14.13
N TYR A 290 -3.52 -7.57 -13.70
CA TYR A 290 -2.38 -7.40 -12.81
C TYR A 290 -1.34 -8.50 -13.02
N MET A 291 -0.08 -8.13 -13.09
CA MET A 291 1.02 -9.09 -13.05
C MET A 291 1.51 -9.23 -11.61
N ASP A 292 1.26 -10.37 -11.01
CA ASP A 292 1.61 -10.66 -9.62
C ASP A 292 3.06 -11.15 -9.50
N TRP A 293 3.92 -10.26 -9.06
CA TRP A 293 5.33 -10.55 -8.82
C TRP A 293 5.57 -11.51 -7.65
N LEU A 294 4.68 -11.54 -6.66
CA LEU A 294 4.79 -12.47 -5.54
C LEU A 294 4.50 -13.89 -6.01
N SER A 295 3.46 -14.10 -6.80
CA SER A 295 3.21 -15.37 -7.46
C SER A 295 4.36 -15.77 -8.38
N PHE A 296 4.92 -14.80 -9.12
CA PHE A 296 6.11 -15.05 -9.93
C PHE A 296 7.29 -15.56 -9.10
N PHE A 297 7.50 -15.08 -7.89
CA PHE A 297 8.59 -15.52 -7.03
C PHE A 297 8.28 -16.79 -6.24
N PHE A 298 7.05 -16.99 -5.77
CA PHE A 298 6.73 -18.02 -4.79
C PHE A 298 5.85 -19.16 -5.30
N ASN A 299 5.28 -19.06 -6.52
CA ASN A 299 4.37 -20.08 -7.04
C ASN A 299 4.95 -20.79 -8.27
N HIS A 300 5.08 -22.14 -8.17
CA HIS A 300 5.61 -22.96 -9.26
C HIS A 300 4.80 -22.93 -10.54
N GLN A 301 3.48 -22.81 -10.45
CA GLN A 301 2.59 -22.76 -11.63
C GLN A 301 2.87 -21.51 -12.48
N TRP A 302 3.47 -20.48 -11.90
CA TRP A 302 3.89 -19.26 -12.57
C TRP A 302 5.22 -19.36 -13.33
N TYR A 303 5.74 -20.58 -13.54
CA TYR A 303 6.95 -20.80 -14.35
C TYR A 303 6.76 -20.62 -15.86
N LYS A 304 5.57 -20.31 -16.31
CA LYS A 304 5.30 -19.99 -17.72
C LYS A 304 6.11 -18.76 -18.16
N PRO A 305 6.41 -18.60 -19.47
CA PRO A 305 7.06 -17.39 -19.96
C PRO A 305 6.27 -16.15 -19.57
N ILE A 306 6.94 -15.16 -18.98
CA ILE A 306 6.32 -13.96 -18.44
C ILE A 306 5.58 -13.11 -19.51
N ASP A 307 6.03 -13.17 -20.77
CA ASP A 307 5.43 -12.52 -21.91
C ASP A 307 4.28 -13.32 -22.54
N GLY A 308 4.12 -14.57 -22.13
CA GLY A 308 3.09 -15.50 -22.58
C GLY A 308 2.04 -15.81 -21.52
N MET A 309 1.76 -14.88 -20.60
CA MET A 309 0.74 -15.04 -19.55
C MET A 309 -0.20 -13.85 -19.52
N VAL A 310 -1.48 -14.12 -19.26
CA VAL A 310 -2.50 -13.16 -18.85
C VAL A 310 -2.93 -13.44 -17.42
N SER A 311 -3.16 -12.40 -16.64
CA SER A 311 -3.54 -12.52 -15.24
C SER A 311 -4.53 -11.42 -14.84
N LEU A 312 -5.53 -11.80 -14.08
CA LEU A 312 -6.51 -10.95 -13.44
C LEU A 312 -6.35 -11.05 -11.93
N MET A 313 -6.40 -9.94 -11.26
CA MET A 313 -6.34 -9.82 -9.82
C MET A 313 -7.74 -9.66 -9.24
N ILE A 314 -8.02 -10.40 -8.20
CA ILE A 314 -9.12 -10.16 -7.26
C ILE A 314 -8.51 -9.45 -6.06
N LYS A 315 -9.06 -8.31 -5.67
CA LYS A 315 -8.71 -7.64 -4.42
C LYS A 315 -9.97 -7.52 -3.57
N LEU A 316 -9.93 -8.13 -2.40
CA LEU A 316 -11.08 -8.30 -1.52
C LEU A 316 -11.13 -7.21 -0.43
N ALA A 317 -12.34 -6.76 -0.07
CA ALA A 317 -12.62 -6.16 1.21
C ALA A 317 -12.85 -7.28 2.22
N ASP A 318 -11.85 -7.56 3.06
CA ASP A 318 -11.88 -8.64 4.04
C ASP A 318 -12.50 -8.22 5.36
N VAL A 319 -12.93 -9.20 6.16
CA VAL A 319 -13.47 -8.97 7.50
C VAL A 319 -12.33 -8.49 8.42
N GLU A 320 -12.64 -7.49 9.23
CA GLU A 320 -11.72 -6.86 10.18
C GLU A 320 -11.48 -7.78 11.38
N GLN A 321 -10.64 -8.80 11.18
CA GLN A 321 -10.27 -9.79 12.19
C GLN A 321 -8.79 -10.13 12.10
N GLY A 322 -8.05 -9.87 13.14
CA GLY A 322 -6.61 -10.12 13.20
C GLY A 322 -5.90 -9.13 14.10
N ASP A 323 -4.61 -9.29 14.27
CA ASP A 323 -3.83 -8.49 15.20
C ASP A 323 -2.39 -8.28 14.72
N VAL A 324 -1.74 -7.22 15.22
CA VAL A 324 -0.31 -6.98 15.09
C VAL A 324 0.28 -6.80 16.48
N HIS A 325 1.19 -7.67 16.87
CA HIS A 325 1.85 -7.62 18.17
C HIS A 325 3.33 -8.02 18.06
N ARG A 326 4.22 -7.20 18.61
CA ARG A 326 5.69 -7.43 18.63
C ARG A 326 6.29 -7.74 17.27
N ASN A 327 5.97 -6.91 16.28
CA ASN A 327 6.36 -7.08 14.88
C ASN A 327 5.90 -8.42 14.25
N HIS A 328 4.86 -9.02 14.77
CA HIS A 328 4.22 -10.19 14.21
C HIS A 328 2.75 -9.91 13.92
N MET A 329 2.33 -10.22 12.70
CA MET A 329 0.94 -10.09 12.27
C MET A 329 0.27 -11.45 12.33
N THR A 330 -0.96 -11.51 12.85
CA THR A 330 -1.82 -12.68 12.78
C THR A 330 -3.08 -12.32 12.02
N LYS A 331 -3.24 -12.90 10.84
CA LYS A 331 -4.41 -12.73 9.98
C LYS A 331 -4.84 -14.06 9.41
N GLN A 332 -6.11 -14.38 9.55
CA GLN A 332 -6.76 -15.52 8.88
C GLN A 332 -8.00 -15.00 8.18
N LEU A 333 -8.27 -15.53 6.99
CA LEU A 333 -9.49 -15.21 6.27
C LEU A 333 -10.68 -15.97 6.88
N THR A 334 -11.79 -15.28 7.00
CA THR A 334 -13.03 -15.88 7.49
C THR A 334 -13.66 -16.78 6.41
N PRO A 335 -14.61 -17.68 6.78
CA PRO A 335 -15.37 -18.42 5.78
C PRO A 335 -16.08 -17.52 4.76
N LEU A 336 -16.52 -16.33 5.18
CA LEU A 336 -17.13 -15.35 4.30
C LEU A 336 -16.13 -14.76 3.31
N ASP A 337 -14.90 -14.49 3.74
CA ASP A 337 -13.82 -14.01 2.86
C ASP A 337 -13.47 -15.07 1.82
N HIS A 338 -13.37 -16.34 2.23
CA HIS A 338 -13.15 -17.45 1.30
C HIS A 338 -14.28 -17.60 0.27
N GLN A 339 -15.54 -17.45 0.68
CA GLN A 339 -16.69 -17.47 -0.24
C GLN A 339 -16.59 -16.34 -1.27
N ARG A 340 -16.27 -15.12 -0.84
CA ARG A 340 -16.10 -13.96 -1.72
C ARG A 340 -14.94 -14.14 -2.70
N LEU A 341 -13.80 -14.67 -2.22
CA LEU A 341 -12.67 -15.00 -3.09
C LEU A 341 -13.03 -16.06 -4.13
N GLN A 342 -13.77 -17.10 -3.75
CA GLN A 342 -14.24 -18.13 -4.68
C GLN A 342 -15.14 -17.54 -5.78
N GLN A 343 -16.04 -16.60 -5.42
CA GLN A 343 -16.84 -15.90 -6.41
C GLN A 343 -15.98 -15.09 -7.37
N GLY A 344 -14.99 -14.34 -6.86
CA GLY A 344 -14.04 -13.60 -7.70
C GLY A 344 -13.20 -14.51 -8.61
N VAL A 345 -12.81 -15.70 -8.13
CA VAL A 345 -12.12 -16.71 -8.95
C VAL A 345 -13.00 -17.19 -10.09
N LYS A 346 -14.29 -17.45 -9.81
CA LYS A 346 -15.26 -17.84 -10.83
C LYS A 346 -15.40 -16.74 -11.90
N ASP A 347 -15.60 -15.49 -11.49
CA ASP A 347 -15.70 -14.35 -12.41
C ASP A 347 -14.44 -14.21 -13.28
N CYS A 348 -13.26 -14.31 -12.69
CA CYS A 348 -12.00 -14.24 -13.44
C CYS A 348 -11.83 -15.42 -14.42
N ARG A 349 -12.26 -16.63 -14.07
CA ARG A 349 -12.26 -17.79 -14.98
C ARG A 349 -13.15 -17.53 -16.18
N GLU A 350 -14.38 -17.05 -15.96
CA GLU A 350 -15.33 -16.71 -17.02
C GLU A 350 -14.76 -15.65 -17.98
N ILE A 351 -14.12 -14.58 -17.44
CA ILE A 351 -13.47 -13.55 -18.25
C ILE A 351 -12.32 -14.15 -19.08
N LEU A 352 -11.46 -14.96 -18.48
CA LEU A 352 -10.34 -15.59 -19.20
C LEU A 352 -10.82 -16.56 -20.28
N MET A 353 -11.87 -17.32 -20.02
CA MET A 353 -12.50 -18.18 -21.04
C MET A 353 -13.11 -17.34 -22.18
N GLY A 354 -13.75 -16.21 -21.87
CA GLY A 354 -14.21 -15.24 -22.86
C GLY A 354 -13.10 -14.66 -23.72
N MET A 355 -11.88 -14.59 -23.20
CA MET A 355 -10.67 -14.22 -23.97
C MET A 355 -10.15 -15.35 -24.86
N GLY A 356 -10.71 -16.56 -24.79
CA GLY A 356 -10.29 -17.73 -25.56
C GLY A 356 -9.29 -18.63 -24.82
N VAL A 357 -9.10 -18.48 -23.51
CA VAL A 357 -8.32 -19.39 -22.67
C VAL A 357 -9.12 -20.65 -22.40
N LYS A 358 -8.46 -21.82 -22.41
CA LYS A 358 -9.08 -23.09 -22.01
C LYS A 358 -9.16 -23.17 -20.48
N GLU A 359 -10.27 -23.63 -19.94
CA GLU A 359 -10.50 -23.71 -18.49
C GLU A 359 -9.41 -24.51 -17.76
N GLN A 360 -8.95 -25.63 -18.32
CA GLN A 360 -7.91 -26.49 -17.78
C GLN A 360 -6.52 -25.82 -17.69
N ASP A 361 -6.31 -24.73 -18.43
CA ASP A 361 -5.04 -24.00 -18.43
C ASP A 361 -5.02 -22.87 -17.39
N ILE A 362 -6.14 -22.64 -16.71
CA ILE A 362 -6.29 -21.60 -15.70
C ILE A 362 -5.73 -22.08 -14.36
N PHE A 363 -4.90 -21.27 -13.72
CA PHE A 363 -4.29 -21.56 -12.42
C PHE A 363 -4.29 -20.32 -11.53
N LEU A 364 -4.15 -20.55 -10.22
CA LEU A 364 -4.16 -19.51 -9.21
C LEU A 364 -2.76 -19.00 -8.88
N GLY A 365 -2.69 -17.77 -8.44
CA GLY A 365 -1.50 -17.16 -7.85
C GLY A 365 -1.35 -17.49 -6.36
N THR A 366 -0.40 -16.84 -5.74
CA THR A 366 -0.20 -16.86 -4.29
C THR A 366 -1.10 -15.81 -3.64
N LEU A 367 -1.85 -16.20 -2.61
CA LEU A 367 -2.62 -15.25 -1.82
C LEU A 367 -1.66 -14.30 -1.11
N ASN A 368 -1.87 -13.00 -1.29
CA ASN A 368 -1.01 -11.98 -0.70
C ASN A 368 -1.82 -10.75 -0.28
N ALA A 369 -1.22 -9.87 0.54
CA ALA A 369 -1.86 -8.64 0.96
C ALA A 369 -0.81 -7.56 1.25
N GLY A 370 -1.21 -6.28 1.14
CA GLY A 370 -0.28 -5.17 1.31
C GLY A 370 -0.91 -3.89 1.89
N HIS A 371 -2.13 -3.97 2.41
CA HIS A 371 -2.88 -2.82 2.93
C HIS A 371 -3.36 -3.03 4.37
N PRO A 372 -2.47 -3.36 5.33
CA PRO A 372 -2.89 -3.53 6.71
C PRO A 372 -3.42 -2.21 7.30
N GLY A 373 -4.50 -2.30 8.08
CA GLY A 373 -5.12 -1.16 8.75
C GLY A 373 -6.16 -1.57 9.79
N GLY A 374 -6.84 -0.58 10.40
CA GLY A 374 -7.99 -0.77 11.26
C GLY A 374 -7.72 -0.99 12.75
N MET A 375 -6.47 -0.98 13.20
CA MET A 375 -6.14 -1.31 14.61
C MET A 375 -6.38 -0.16 15.61
N LEU A 376 -6.72 1.03 15.14
CA LEU A 376 -7.17 2.18 15.96
C LEU A 376 -8.32 2.88 15.20
N PRO A 377 -9.44 2.16 14.94
CA PRO A 377 -10.47 2.64 14.04
C PRO A 377 -11.16 3.89 14.61
N LEU A 378 -11.42 4.87 13.75
CA LEU A 378 -12.28 6.00 14.08
C LEU A 378 -13.75 5.56 14.13
N SER A 379 -14.51 6.18 15.00
CA SER A 379 -15.95 6.02 15.14
C SER A 379 -16.68 7.35 14.92
N GLU A 380 -18.01 7.35 15.05
CA GLU A 380 -18.81 8.59 15.00
C GLU A 380 -18.41 9.60 16.07
N ALA A 381 -17.92 9.14 17.23
CA ALA A 381 -17.50 10.00 18.32
C ALA A 381 -16.27 10.87 17.97
N GLU A 382 -15.40 10.36 17.12
CA GLU A 382 -14.19 11.08 16.67
C GLU A 382 -14.36 11.78 15.29
N ALA A 383 -15.57 11.81 14.73
CA ALA A 383 -15.80 12.33 13.38
C ALA A 383 -15.34 13.79 13.16
N GLU A 384 -15.41 14.63 14.19
CA GLU A 384 -14.99 16.03 14.12
C GLU A 384 -13.50 16.20 14.42
N THR A 385 -13.00 15.49 15.43
CA THR A 385 -11.62 15.67 15.92
C THR A 385 -10.59 14.83 15.17
N LEU A 386 -11.00 13.70 14.56
CA LEU A 386 -10.15 12.68 13.97
C LEU A 386 -9.03 12.20 14.92
N HIS A 387 -9.28 12.29 16.21
CA HIS A 387 -8.36 11.99 17.29
C HIS A 387 -8.94 10.96 18.24
N SER A 388 -8.29 9.82 18.35
CA SER A 388 -8.74 8.77 19.30
C SER A 388 -8.57 9.22 20.74
N PRO A 389 -9.56 9.01 21.62
CA PRO A 389 -9.47 9.35 23.03
C PRO A 389 -8.43 8.52 23.80
N LEU A 390 -7.89 7.46 23.20
CA LEU A 390 -6.80 6.67 23.77
C LEU A 390 -5.46 7.40 23.68
N LEU A 391 -5.35 8.43 22.83
CA LEU A 391 -4.11 9.15 22.56
C LEU A 391 -4.02 10.40 23.46
N PRO A 392 -2.81 10.78 23.93
CA PRO A 392 -2.55 12.12 24.48
C PRO A 392 -2.84 13.23 23.47
N ASP A 393 -3.25 14.42 23.94
CA ASP A 393 -3.65 15.57 23.09
C ASP A 393 -2.63 15.99 22.02
N ASN A 394 -1.35 15.71 22.23
CA ASN A 394 -0.27 16.04 21.30
C ASN A 394 0.28 14.84 20.52
N LEU A 395 -0.40 13.70 20.58
CA LEU A 395 -0.05 12.48 19.84
C LEU A 395 -1.16 12.15 18.84
N TYR A 396 -0.83 12.10 17.57
CA TYR A 396 -1.77 11.82 16.48
C TYR A 396 -1.37 10.56 15.72
N VAL A 397 -2.34 9.93 15.07
CA VAL A 397 -2.11 8.85 14.10
C VAL A 397 -2.54 9.35 12.72
N CYS A 398 -1.75 9.11 11.68
CA CYS A 398 -2.03 9.51 10.31
C CYS A 398 -1.74 8.39 9.32
N ASP A 399 -2.42 7.24 9.43
CA ASP A 399 -2.29 6.13 8.49
C ASP A 399 -3.54 5.23 8.46
N ALA A 400 -3.43 4.07 7.79
CA ALA A 400 -4.53 3.13 7.64
C ALA A 400 -5.06 2.55 8.95
N SER A 401 -4.34 2.69 10.08
CA SER A 401 -4.81 2.21 11.38
C SER A 401 -6.11 2.88 11.82
N LEU A 402 -6.36 4.11 11.34
CA LEU A 402 -7.58 4.88 11.63
C LEU A 402 -8.80 4.46 10.82
N LEU A 403 -8.63 3.68 9.76
CA LEU A 403 -9.75 3.31 8.89
C LEU A 403 -10.67 2.31 9.58
N PRO A 404 -12.00 2.57 9.61
CA PRO A 404 -12.94 1.75 10.38
C PRO A 404 -13.25 0.40 9.73
N GLN A 405 -12.93 0.23 8.45
CA GLN A 405 -13.20 -1.01 7.70
C GLN A 405 -12.23 -1.21 6.56
N SER A 406 -12.12 -2.46 6.10
CA SER A 406 -11.42 -2.83 4.87
C SER A 406 -12.02 -2.08 3.68
N LEU A 407 -11.15 -1.49 2.85
CA LEU A 407 -11.59 -0.69 1.71
C LEU A 407 -11.90 -1.55 0.47
N GLY A 408 -11.24 -2.71 0.32
CA GLY A 408 -11.26 -3.48 -0.93
C GLY A 408 -10.69 -2.71 -2.12
N LEU A 409 -10.26 -1.46 -1.91
CA LEU A 409 -9.75 -0.50 -2.88
C LEU A 409 -8.35 -0.03 -2.51
N PRO A 410 -7.59 0.54 -3.47
CA PRO A 410 -6.30 1.15 -3.17
C PRO A 410 -6.40 2.30 -2.17
N PRO A 411 -5.73 2.25 -0.99
CA PRO A 411 -6.01 3.16 0.13
C PRO A 411 -5.26 4.50 0.09
N ILE A 412 -4.26 4.66 -0.78
CA ILE A 412 -3.29 5.77 -0.72
C ILE A 412 -3.99 7.14 -0.67
N LEU A 413 -4.92 7.39 -1.59
CA LEU A 413 -5.56 8.71 -1.69
C LEU A 413 -6.44 9.00 -0.47
N THR A 414 -7.13 7.99 0.06
CA THR A 414 -7.96 8.11 1.27
C THR A 414 -7.12 8.39 2.51
N ILE A 415 -5.99 7.70 2.66
CA ILE A 415 -5.05 7.95 3.77
C ILE A 415 -4.48 9.37 3.67
N MET A 416 -4.13 9.83 2.47
CA MET A 416 -3.62 11.20 2.27
C MET A 416 -4.68 12.26 2.58
N ALA A 417 -5.93 12.06 2.17
CA ALA A 417 -7.03 12.97 2.48
C ALA A 417 -7.26 13.07 3.99
N LEU A 418 -7.30 11.93 4.67
CA LEU A 418 -7.45 11.88 6.13
C LEU A 418 -6.28 12.58 6.85
N ALA A 419 -5.03 12.30 6.45
CA ALA A 419 -3.85 12.93 7.01
C ALA A 419 -3.81 14.45 6.74
N LYS A 420 -4.30 14.91 5.58
CA LYS A 420 -4.42 16.33 5.24
C LYS A 420 -5.39 17.04 6.17
N ARG A 421 -6.57 16.44 6.47
CA ARG A 421 -7.54 16.98 7.41
C ARG A 421 -6.97 17.03 8.84
N ILE A 422 -6.34 15.94 9.32
CA ILE A 422 -5.72 15.90 10.65
C ILE A 422 -4.64 16.98 10.78
N ALA A 423 -3.79 17.15 9.78
CA ALA A 423 -2.76 18.18 9.80
C ALA A 423 -3.32 19.61 9.81
N ARG A 424 -4.50 19.85 9.21
CA ARG A 424 -5.22 21.12 9.33
C ARG A 424 -5.67 21.36 10.76
N ILE A 425 -6.34 20.39 11.38
CA ILE A 425 -6.79 20.47 12.78
C ILE A 425 -5.60 20.78 13.72
N ILE A 426 -4.46 20.10 13.55
CA ILE A 426 -3.24 20.37 14.33
C ILE A 426 -2.72 21.79 14.11
N SER A 427 -2.97 22.36 12.96
CA SER A 427 -2.44 23.66 12.54
C SER A 427 -3.33 24.85 12.97
N GLU A 428 -4.55 24.61 13.34
CA GLU A 428 -5.46 25.64 13.89
C GLU A 428 -5.10 26.01 15.33
#